data_48b9888fc72931eb696539d86c178aec
#
_entry.id   48b9888fc72931eb696539d86c178aec
#
_cell.length_a   1.000
_cell.length_b   1.000
_cell.length_c   1.000
_cell.angle_alpha   90.00
_cell.angle_beta   90.00
_cell.angle_gamma   90.00
#
_symmetry.space_group_name_H-M   'P 1'
#
loop_
_entity.id
_entity.type
_entity.pdbx_description
1 polymer ?
#
loop_
_entity_poly.entity_id
_entity_poly.type
_entity_poly.pdbx_seq_one_letter_code
_entity_poly.pdbx_strand_id
1 'polypeptide(L)'
;MTTLSVIVPVKSTGAKSRLASVLPEGERRAFAISLFRGTMEALARAGVIGSCRVVSSDREVLAMAEGLGARPVREDSDSGVNSAVSAGMSDAAEATEFLVLPSDLPLLRGEDVKALLRLRSAGPRVVITPSSPFDGTNALLFPRTPAFPLSYDRDSFWNHLAGASALGLPVAVCARKGVMFDVDSPADLRRLAATRVGTEAAEIARGRAV
;
A
#
# COMPACT_ATOMS: atom_id res chain seq x y z
N MET A 1 7.34 -2.70 -24.54
CA MET A 1 6.21 -2.06 -23.83
C MET A 1 6.43 -2.25 -22.35
N THR A 2 6.22 -1.22 -21.52
CA THR A 2 6.36 -1.32 -20.06
C THR A 2 5.10 -1.93 -19.48
N THR A 3 5.23 -3.07 -18.81
CA THR A 3 4.11 -3.78 -18.16
C THR A 3 4.17 -3.54 -16.66
N LEU A 4 3.16 -2.86 -16.13
CA LEU A 4 3.04 -2.56 -14.70
C LEU A 4 2.34 -3.71 -13.96
N SER A 5 2.87 -4.08 -12.80
CA SER A 5 2.12 -4.80 -11.77
C SER A 5 2.01 -3.95 -10.50
N VAL A 6 0.80 -3.85 -9.96
CA VAL A 6 0.57 -3.25 -8.64
C VAL A 6 0.54 -4.37 -7.61
N ILE A 7 1.27 -4.24 -6.51
CA ILE A 7 1.32 -5.23 -5.43
C ILE A 7 0.75 -4.58 -4.18
N VAL A 8 -0.29 -5.19 -3.62
CA VAL A 8 -0.94 -4.77 -2.37
C VAL A 8 -0.76 -5.87 -1.34
N PRO A 9 0.23 -5.79 -0.45
CA PRO A 9 0.37 -6.70 0.67
C PRO A 9 -0.71 -6.42 1.70
N VAL A 10 -1.42 -7.47 2.16
CA VAL A 10 -2.48 -7.35 3.16
C VAL A 10 -2.25 -8.34 4.29
N LYS A 11 -1.99 -7.81 5.47
CA LYS A 11 -1.77 -8.59 6.68
C LYS A 11 -3.07 -9.21 7.18
N SER A 12 -3.06 -10.52 7.47
CA SER A 12 -4.25 -11.26 7.88
C SER A 12 -4.46 -11.23 9.39
N THR A 13 -3.41 -11.51 10.16
CA THR A 13 -3.47 -11.62 11.62
C THR A 13 -2.85 -10.41 12.29
N GLY A 14 -3.43 -9.98 13.41
CA GLY A 14 -2.92 -8.84 14.18
C GLY A 14 -2.94 -7.50 13.41
N ALA A 15 -3.76 -7.41 12.35
CA ALA A 15 -3.92 -6.15 11.63
C ALA A 15 -4.31 -5.04 12.60
N LYS A 16 -3.58 -3.91 12.50
CA LYS A 16 -3.81 -2.73 13.36
C LYS A 16 -3.71 -3.02 14.88
N SER A 17 -2.80 -3.91 15.29
CA SER A 17 -2.60 -4.27 16.72
C SER A 17 -2.32 -3.06 17.61
N ARG A 18 -1.66 -2.02 17.09
CA ARG A 18 -1.41 -0.76 17.80
C ARG A 18 -2.68 0.04 18.13
N LEU A 19 -3.82 -0.29 17.49
CA LEU A 19 -5.12 0.29 17.80
C LEU A 19 -5.90 -0.49 18.85
N ALA A 20 -5.33 -1.55 19.44
CA ALA A 20 -6.03 -2.41 20.41
C ALA A 20 -6.55 -1.68 21.65
N SER A 21 -5.93 -0.56 22.03
CA SER A 21 -6.38 0.28 23.14
C SER A 21 -7.65 1.09 22.86
N VAL A 22 -8.02 1.26 21.58
CA VAL A 22 -9.15 2.12 21.16
C VAL A 22 -10.17 1.40 20.28
N LEU A 23 -9.79 0.28 19.65
CA LEU A 23 -10.65 -0.55 18.82
C LEU A 23 -10.61 -2.00 19.29
N PRO A 24 -11.75 -2.63 19.68
CA PRO A 24 -11.87 -4.07 19.88
C PRO A 24 -11.46 -4.86 18.62
N GLU A 25 -11.14 -6.13 18.79
CA GLU A 25 -10.61 -6.97 17.69
C GLU A 25 -11.50 -7.00 16.45
N GLY A 26 -12.81 -7.23 16.63
CA GLY A 26 -13.76 -7.24 15.51
C GLY A 26 -13.83 -5.91 14.77
N GLU A 27 -13.73 -4.80 15.50
CA GLU A 27 -13.72 -3.47 14.89
C GLU A 27 -12.39 -3.15 14.19
N ARG A 28 -11.26 -3.62 14.74
CA ARG A 28 -9.96 -3.51 14.05
C ARG A 28 -9.97 -4.25 12.72
N ARG A 29 -10.59 -5.45 12.69
CA ARG A 29 -10.77 -6.20 11.45
C ARG A 29 -11.66 -5.44 10.47
N ALA A 30 -12.83 -4.96 10.90
CA ALA A 30 -13.72 -4.17 10.05
C ALA A 30 -13.03 -2.91 9.52
N PHE A 31 -12.28 -2.22 10.37
CA PHE A 31 -11.49 -1.06 9.99
C PHE A 31 -10.41 -1.40 8.94
N ALA A 32 -9.64 -2.48 9.14
CA ALA A 32 -8.63 -2.92 8.18
C ALA A 32 -9.26 -3.29 6.81
N ILE A 33 -10.42 -3.96 6.81
CA ILE A 33 -11.16 -4.30 5.59
C ILE A 33 -11.67 -3.03 4.89
N SER A 34 -12.16 -2.04 5.64
CA SER A 34 -12.62 -0.77 5.04
C SER A 34 -11.48 0.01 4.38
N LEU A 35 -10.29 0.01 4.98
CA LEU A 35 -9.08 0.59 4.40
C LEU A 35 -8.66 -0.14 3.12
N PHE A 36 -8.64 -1.47 3.16
CA PHE A 36 -8.34 -2.31 1.99
C PHE A 36 -9.31 -2.02 0.84
N ARG A 37 -10.62 -1.98 1.08
CA ARG A 37 -11.63 -1.62 0.07
C ARG A 37 -11.36 -0.24 -0.54
N GLY A 38 -11.05 0.75 0.28
CA GLY A 38 -10.70 2.10 -0.19
C GLY A 38 -9.48 2.09 -1.12
N THR A 39 -8.46 1.30 -0.81
CA THR A 39 -7.29 1.12 -1.68
C THR A 39 -7.68 0.48 -3.01
N MET A 40 -8.50 -0.58 -3.00
CA MET A 40 -8.96 -1.24 -4.22
C MET A 40 -9.81 -0.32 -5.09
N GLU A 41 -10.70 0.49 -4.51
CA GLU A 41 -11.46 1.51 -5.23
C GLU A 41 -10.56 2.56 -5.88
N ALA A 42 -9.52 3.02 -5.18
CA ALA A 42 -8.57 3.96 -5.75
C ALA A 42 -7.83 3.37 -6.97
N LEU A 43 -7.42 2.10 -6.89
CA LEU A 43 -6.80 1.38 -8.02
C LEU A 43 -7.76 1.19 -9.20
N ALA A 44 -9.03 0.87 -8.93
CA ALA A 44 -10.07 0.77 -9.96
C ALA A 44 -10.30 2.12 -10.66
N ARG A 45 -10.43 3.22 -9.90
CA ARG A 45 -10.58 4.58 -10.44
C ARG A 45 -9.33 5.07 -11.19
N ALA A 46 -8.18 4.53 -10.86
CA ALA A 46 -6.94 4.80 -11.60
C ALA A 46 -6.83 3.98 -12.89
N GLY A 47 -7.66 2.96 -13.09
CA GLY A 47 -7.66 2.08 -14.26
C GLY A 47 -6.57 1.00 -14.22
N VAL A 48 -6.06 0.65 -13.02
CA VAL A 48 -4.97 -0.33 -12.85
C VAL A 48 -5.33 -1.55 -12.01
N ILE A 49 -6.61 -1.71 -11.67
CA ILE A 49 -7.07 -2.83 -10.83
C ILE A 49 -6.77 -4.19 -11.47
N GLY A 50 -6.90 -4.34 -12.79
CA GLY A 50 -6.59 -5.58 -13.51
C GLY A 50 -5.10 -5.95 -13.52
N SER A 51 -4.21 -5.01 -13.17
CA SER A 51 -2.77 -5.24 -12.97
C SER A 51 -2.42 -5.44 -11.50
N CYS A 52 -3.41 -5.44 -10.60
CA CYS A 52 -3.20 -5.54 -9.16
C CYS A 52 -3.11 -7.00 -8.71
N ARG A 53 -2.13 -7.28 -7.88
CA ARG A 53 -1.94 -8.51 -7.12
C ARG A 53 -2.11 -8.21 -5.64
N VAL A 54 -3.08 -8.85 -5.02
CA VAL A 54 -3.29 -8.77 -3.56
C VAL A 54 -2.66 -9.99 -2.93
N VAL A 55 -1.66 -9.77 -2.10
CA VAL A 55 -0.90 -10.84 -1.43
C VAL A 55 -1.35 -10.94 0.02
N SER A 56 -1.86 -12.10 0.41
CA SER A 56 -2.33 -12.35 1.78
C SER A 56 -2.39 -13.84 2.10
N SER A 57 -2.36 -14.18 3.38
CA SER A 57 -2.73 -15.52 3.88
C SER A 57 -4.23 -15.62 4.23
N ASP A 58 -4.97 -14.50 4.26
CA ASP A 58 -6.40 -14.45 4.58
C ASP A 58 -7.27 -14.76 3.34
N ARG A 59 -7.98 -15.89 3.38
CA ARG A 59 -8.83 -16.34 2.28
C ARG A 59 -9.98 -15.36 2.00
N GLU A 60 -10.52 -14.69 3.00
CA GLU A 60 -11.62 -13.73 2.84
C GLU A 60 -11.12 -12.49 2.08
N VAL A 61 -9.94 -11.99 2.44
CA VAL A 61 -9.28 -10.88 1.72
C VAL A 61 -9.01 -11.26 0.27
N LEU A 62 -8.50 -12.46 0.02
CA LEU A 62 -8.21 -12.93 -1.34
C LEU A 62 -9.48 -13.08 -2.19
N ALA A 63 -10.56 -13.64 -1.62
CA ALA A 63 -11.85 -13.74 -2.31
C ALA A 63 -12.44 -12.35 -2.62
N MET A 64 -12.30 -11.40 -1.68
CA MET A 64 -12.73 -10.02 -1.88
C MET A 64 -11.91 -9.34 -2.99
N ALA A 65 -10.59 -9.54 -3.02
CA ALA A 65 -9.71 -9.01 -4.05
C ALA A 65 -10.12 -9.49 -5.45
N GLU A 66 -10.39 -10.78 -5.59
CA GLU A 66 -10.86 -11.40 -6.84
C GLU A 66 -12.21 -10.81 -7.29
N GLY A 67 -13.16 -10.69 -6.36
CA GLY A 67 -14.46 -10.06 -6.63
C GLY A 67 -14.37 -8.59 -7.05
N LEU A 68 -13.30 -7.89 -6.66
CA LEU A 68 -13.00 -6.50 -7.04
C LEU A 68 -12.17 -6.38 -8.34
N GLY A 69 -11.81 -7.51 -8.96
CA GLY A 69 -11.08 -7.55 -10.23
C GLY A 69 -9.55 -7.54 -10.10
N ALA A 70 -9.02 -7.77 -8.91
CA ALA A 70 -7.59 -7.98 -8.69
C ALA A 70 -7.24 -9.47 -8.69
N ARG A 71 -5.97 -9.79 -8.93
CA ARG A 71 -5.46 -11.16 -8.86
C ARG A 71 -5.08 -11.51 -7.42
N PRO A 72 -5.68 -12.54 -6.80
CA PRO A 72 -5.27 -13.02 -5.50
C PRO A 72 -3.95 -13.79 -5.60
N VAL A 73 -3.03 -13.53 -4.67
CA VAL A 73 -1.77 -14.27 -4.49
C VAL A 73 -1.71 -14.75 -3.05
N ARG A 74 -1.77 -16.07 -2.87
CA ARG A 74 -1.76 -16.67 -1.54
C ARG A 74 -0.34 -16.82 -1.01
N GLU A 75 -0.13 -16.40 0.23
CA GLU A 75 1.03 -16.79 1.04
C GLU A 75 0.61 -17.76 2.15
N ASP A 76 1.52 -18.66 2.54
CA ASP A 76 1.20 -19.70 3.54
C ASP A 76 1.15 -19.13 4.97
N SER A 77 1.90 -18.06 5.22
CA SER A 77 1.96 -17.37 6.49
C SER A 77 2.28 -15.89 6.29
N ASP A 78 1.93 -15.05 7.27
CA ASP A 78 2.29 -13.64 7.28
C ASP A 78 3.79 -13.47 7.62
N SER A 79 4.62 -13.55 6.58
CA SER A 79 6.09 -13.48 6.67
C SER A 79 6.65 -12.06 6.53
N GLY A 80 5.77 -11.05 6.61
CA GLY A 80 6.12 -9.64 6.52
C GLY A 80 6.05 -9.06 5.10
N VAL A 81 6.11 -7.72 5.02
CA VAL A 81 5.88 -6.98 3.77
C VAL A 81 6.88 -7.35 2.68
N ASN A 82 8.17 -7.51 3.01
CA ASN A 82 9.19 -7.87 2.03
C ASN A 82 8.88 -9.21 1.35
N SER A 83 8.47 -10.21 2.12
CA SER A 83 8.08 -11.54 1.62
C SER A 83 6.85 -11.44 0.72
N ALA A 84 5.80 -10.76 1.18
CA ALA A 84 4.57 -10.56 0.41
C ALA A 84 4.83 -9.84 -0.91
N VAL A 85 5.65 -8.79 -0.91
CA VAL A 85 6.04 -8.08 -2.15
C VAL A 85 6.80 -9.01 -3.08
N SER A 86 7.74 -9.80 -2.58
CA SER A 86 8.50 -10.77 -3.38
C SER A 86 7.60 -11.84 -3.99
N ALA A 87 6.60 -12.34 -3.26
CA ALA A 87 5.61 -13.28 -3.78
C ALA A 87 4.78 -12.66 -4.91
N GLY A 88 4.30 -11.42 -4.74
CA GLY A 88 3.58 -10.67 -5.77
C GLY A 88 4.44 -10.41 -7.02
N MET A 89 5.72 -10.10 -6.85
CA MET A 89 6.67 -9.94 -7.96
C MET A 89 6.90 -11.25 -8.72
N SER A 90 6.98 -12.36 -8.01
CA SER A 90 7.17 -13.69 -8.61
C SER A 90 5.94 -14.12 -9.42
N ASP A 91 4.72 -13.86 -8.93
CA ASP A 91 3.46 -14.10 -9.66
C ASP A 91 3.32 -13.21 -10.90
N ALA A 92 3.97 -12.06 -10.90
CA ALA A 92 3.98 -11.10 -12.00
C ALA A 92 5.22 -11.21 -12.90
N ALA A 93 5.58 -12.42 -13.35
CA ALA A 93 6.81 -12.66 -14.09
C ALA A 93 6.95 -11.79 -15.36
N GLU A 94 5.85 -11.41 -15.99
CA GLU A 94 5.78 -10.57 -17.19
C GLU A 94 5.96 -9.07 -16.92
N ALA A 95 5.82 -8.63 -15.67
CA ALA A 95 5.90 -7.21 -15.34
C ALA A 95 7.34 -6.69 -15.44
N THR A 96 7.50 -5.50 -16.02
CA THR A 96 8.78 -4.78 -16.10
C THR A 96 8.91 -3.67 -15.07
N GLU A 97 7.80 -3.33 -14.39
CA GLU A 97 7.74 -2.36 -13.30
C GLU A 97 6.77 -2.83 -12.22
N PHE A 98 7.04 -2.43 -11.00
CA PHE A 98 6.20 -2.71 -9.84
C PHE A 98 5.81 -1.41 -9.12
N LEU A 99 4.53 -1.32 -8.74
CA LEU A 99 4.04 -0.33 -7.78
C LEU A 99 3.58 -1.07 -6.53
N VAL A 100 4.28 -0.89 -5.43
CA VAL A 100 3.85 -1.40 -4.12
C VAL A 100 3.05 -0.32 -3.41
N LEU A 101 1.84 -0.67 -3.00
CA LEU A 101 0.95 0.19 -2.21
C LEU A 101 0.43 -0.61 -1.00
N PRO A 102 0.58 -0.11 0.23
CA PRO A 102 -0.05 -0.72 1.40
C PRO A 102 -1.57 -0.54 1.36
N SER A 103 -2.27 -1.36 2.11
CA SER A 103 -3.74 -1.35 2.16
C SER A 103 -4.33 -0.43 3.25
N ASP A 104 -3.55 0.46 3.83
CA ASP A 104 -3.91 1.22 5.04
C ASP A 104 -3.88 2.75 4.84
N LEU A 105 -4.12 3.19 3.63
CA LEU A 105 -4.14 4.59 3.20
C LEU A 105 -5.57 5.14 3.11
N PRO A 106 -6.17 5.64 4.20
CA PRO A 106 -7.59 6.02 4.25
C PRO A 106 -7.97 7.19 3.35
N LEU A 107 -7.01 7.98 2.91
CA LEU A 107 -7.21 9.17 2.08
C LEU A 107 -6.78 8.95 0.63
N LEU A 108 -6.35 7.74 0.27
CA LEU A 108 -5.92 7.41 -1.09
C LEU A 108 -7.07 7.57 -2.09
N ARG A 109 -6.79 8.23 -3.21
CA ARG A 109 -7.72 8.43 -4.32
C ARG A 109 -7.11 7.98 -5.64
N GLY A 110 -7.93 7.67 -6.62
CA GLY A 110 -7.47 7.31 -7.97
C GLY A 110 -6.54 8.37 -8.59
N GLU A 111 -6.78 9.65 -8.31
CA GLU A 111 -5.90 10.74 -8.78
C GLU A 111 -4.51 10.72 -8.14
N ASP A 112 -4.37 10.19 -6.93
CA ASP A 112 -3.07 10.02 -6.29
C ASP A 112 -2.28 8.90 -6.98
N VAL A 113 -2.94 7.78 -7.27
CA VAL A 113 -2.34 6.68 -8.04
C VAL A 113 -1.93 7.16 -9.44
N LYS A 114 -2.81 7.88 -10.15
CA LYS A 114 -2.48 8.47 -11.46
C LYS A 114 -1.29 9.43 -11.38
N ALA A 115 -1.15 10.19 -10.29
CA ALA A 115 -0.02 11.09 -10.10
C ALA A 115 1.30 10.32 -9.93
N LEU A 116 1.32 9.23 -9.14
CA LEU A 116 2.46 8.32 -9.04
C LEU A 116 2.86 7.78 -10.41
N LEU A 117 1.88 7.30 -11.18
CA LEU A 117 2.13 6.73 -12.52
C LEU A 117 2.62 7.77 -13.54
N ARG A 118 2.20 9.02 -13.45
CA ARG A 118 2.71 10.09 -14.33
C ARG A 118 4.19 10.39 -14.08
N LEU A 119 4.67 10.27 -12.85
CA LEU A 119 6.08 10.52 -12.54
C LEU A 119 7.04 9.49 -13.14
N ARG A 120 6.55 8.31 -13.55
CA ARG A 120 7.36 7.27 -14.21
C ARG A 120 7.70 7.56 -15.67
N SER A 121 6.97 8.47 -16.32
CA SER A 121 6.95 8.63 -17.80
C SER A 121 8.25 9.10 -18.43
N ALA A 122 9.26 9.49 -17.66
CA ALA A 122 10.53 10.02 -18.17
C ALA A 122 11.70 8.99 -18.14
N GLY A 123 11.41 7.69 -18.26
CA GLY A 123 12.39 6.60 -18.25
C GLY A 123 12.43 5.79 -16.93
N PRO A 124 13.28 4.75 -16.87
CA PRO A 124 13.40 3.92 -15.67
C PRO A 124 13.81 4.75 -14.46
N ARG A 125 12.98 4.77 -13.44
CA ARG A 125 13.21 5.52 -12.21
C ARG A 125 12.47 4.89 -11.05
N VAL A 126 12.86 5.29 -9.86
CA VAL A 126 12.10 5.00 -8.64
C VAL A 126 11.18 6.20 -8.35
N VAL A 127 9.89 5.93 -8.08
CA VAL A 127 8.97 6.93 -7.51
C VAL A 127 8.62 6.46 -6.12
N ILE A 128 8.88 7.29 -5.11
CA ILE A 128 8.68 6.93 -3.72
C ILE A 128 7.80 7.97 -3.02
N THR A 129 6.88 7.49 -2.19
CA THR A 129 6.14 8.33 -1.25
C THR A 129 6.47 7.88 0.17
N PRO A 130 6.99 8.78 1.02
CA PRO A 130 7.21 8.46 2.43
C PRO A 130 5.90 8.36 3.21
N SER A 131 5.93 7.72 4.38
CA SER A 131 4.94 7.94 5.44
C SER A 131 5.02 9.39 5.97
N SER A 132 4.00 9.84 6.69
CA SER A 132 4.01 11.20 7.26
C SER A 132 5.22 11.52 8.14
N PRO A 133 5.76 10.60 8.96
CA PRO A 133 6.98 10.82 9.74
C PRO A 133 8.28 10.73 8.93
N PHE A 134 8.22 10.35 7.64
CA PHE A 134 9.41 10.12 6.79
C PHE A 134 10.30 8.94 7.23
N ASP A 135 9.76 7.98 7.95
CA ASP A 135 10.44 6.74 8.36
C ASP A 135 9.99 5.54 7.51
N GLY A 136 8.74 5.50 7.09
CA GLY A 136 8.14 4.47 6.28
C GLY A 136 8.00 4.81 4.79
N THR A 137 7.68 3.81 3.98
CA THR A 137 7.39 3.93 2.54
C THR A 137 5.94 3.55 2.27
N ASN A 138 5.11 4.53 1.91
CA ASN A 138 3.69 4.34 1.61
C ASN A 138 3.38 4.10 0.13
N ALA A 139 4.31 4.39 -0.76
CA ALA A 139 4.25 3.94 -2.14
C ALA A 139 5.67 3.81 -2.69
N LEU A 140 5.91 2.73 -3.44
CA LEU A 140 7.18 2.49 -4.10
C LEU A 140 6.92 1.95 -5.50
N LEU A 141 7.24 2.76 -6.50
CA LEU A 141 7.26 2.34 -7.90
C LEU A 141 8.71 2.22 -8.34
N PHE A 142 9.06 1.07 -8.92
CA PHE A 142 10.44 0.79 -9.34
C PHE A 142 10.48 -0.15 -10.55
N PRO A 143 11.51 -0.07 -11.41
CA PRO A 143 11.69 -1.00 -12.51
C PRO A 143 12.10 -2.37 -12.00
N ARG A 144 11.72 -3.43 -12.72
CA ARG A 144 12.23 -4.78 -12.44
C ARG A 144 13.74 -4.80 -12.62
N THR A 145 14.44 -4.96 -11.53
CA THR A 145 15.89 -5.20 -11.49
C THR A 145 16.20 -6.24 -10.42
N PRO A 146 17.07 -7.22 -10.70
CA PRO A 146 17.39 -8.27 -9.74
C PRO A 146 17.97 -7.77 -8.42
N ALA A 147 18.54 -6.57 -8.43
CA ALA A 147 19.28 -6.02 -7.30
C ALA A 147 18.52 -4.94 -6.52
N PHE A 148 17.25 -4.61 -6.85
CA PHE A 148 16.52 -3.60 -6.09
C PHE A 148 16.22 -4.12 -4.68
N PRO A 149 16.78 -3.50 -3.60
CA PRO A 149 16.62 -3.99 -2.26
C PRO A 149 15.22 -3.61 -1.72
N LEU A 150 14.38 -4.61 -1.45
CA LEU A 150 13.15 -4.40 -0.70
C LEU A 150 13.49 -4.29 0.78
N SER A 151 13.12 -3.20 1.42
CA SER A 151 13.43 -2.91 2.83
C SER A 151 12.28 -2.18 3.49
N TYR A 152 11.18 -2.91 3.77
CA TYR A 152 9.98 -2.37 4.42
C TYR A 152 10.02 -2.41 5.96
N ASP A 153 11.18 -2.73 6.53
CA ASP A 153 11.41 -2.70 7.97
C ASP A 153 11.60 -1.25 8.49
N ARG A 154 12.52 -1.04 9.42
CA ARG A 154 12.81 0.30 9.94
C ARG A 154 13.42 1.18 8.85
N ASP A 155 13.06 2.47 8.88
CA ASP A 155 13.64 3.51 8.01
C ASP A 155 13.50 3.19 6.52
N SER A 156 12.41 2.51 6.15
CA SER A 156 12.21 1.98 4.80
C SER A 156 12.30 3.05 3.70
N PHE A 157 11.86 4.28 3.97
CA PHE A 157 12.00 5.39 3.02
C PHE A 157 13.47 5.67 2.69
N TRP A 158 14.31 5.79 3.70
CA TRP A 158 15.74 6.08 3.52
C TRP A 158 16.49 4.91 2.91
N ASN A 159 16.14 3.68 3.30
CA ASN A 159 16.73 2.46 2.73
C ASN A 159 16.41 2.30 1.25
N HIS A 160 15.17 2.56 0.83
CA HIS A 160 14.80 2.51 -0.59
C HIS A 160 15.48 3.63 -1.39
N LEU A 161 15.64 4.84 -0.83
CA LEU A 161 16.42 5.92 -1.46
C LEU A 161 17.89 5.52 -1.65
N ALA A 162 18.52 4.97 -0.63
CA ALA A 162 19.89 4.49 -0.69
C ALA A 162 20.06 3.37 -1.72
N GLY A 163 19.12 2.40 -1.75
CA GLY A 163 19.09 1.31 -2.72
C GLY A 163 18.96 1.81 -4.17
N ALA A 164 18.07 2.75 -4.41
CA ALA A 164 17.92 3.36 -5.74
C ALA A 164 19.21 4.10 -6.16
N SER A 165 19.80 4.86 -5.25
CA SER A 165 21.07 5.57 -5.49
C SER A 165 22.22 4.61 -5.81
N ALA A 166 22.34 3.51 -5.07
CA ALA A 166 23.38 2.50 -5.30
C ALA A 166 23.25 1.82 -6.68
N LEU A 167 22.05 1.77 -7.24
CA LEU A 167 21.78 1.26 -8.59
C LEU A 167 21.83 2.33 -9.67
N GLY A 168 22.16 3.57 -9.34
CA GLY A 168 22.17 4.69 -10.29
C GLY A 168 20.78 5.04 -10.85
N LEU A 169 19.70 4.64 -10.18
CA LEU A 169 18.34 4.91 -10.62
C LEU A 169 17.91 6.32 -10.20
N PRO A 170 17.40 7.15 -11.11
CA PRO A 170 16.80 8.43 -10.77
C PRO A 170 15.62 8.24 -9.82
N VAL A 171 15.49 9.12 -8.83
CA VAL A 171 14.41 9.08 -7.84
C VAL A 171 13.52 10.31 -7.99
N ALA A 172 12.19 10.09 -7.93
CA ALA A 172 11.18 11.12 -7.78
C ALA A 172 10.42 10.89 -6.47
N VAL A 173 10.28 11.91 -5.65
CA VAL A 173 9.47 11.86 -4.43
C VAL A 173 8.08 12.40 -4.72
N CYS A 174 7.05 11.60 -4.44
CA CYS A 174 5.66 11.98 -4.62
C CYS A 174 5.01 12.31 -3.28
N ALA A 175 5.08 13.56 -2.84
CA ALA A 175 4.58 14.03 -1.56
C ALA A 175 3.07 14.36 -1.60
N ARG A 176 2.21 13.36 -1.86
CA ARG A 176 0.76 13.53 -1.86
C ARG A 176 0.14 13.12 -0.53
N LYS A 177 -0.63 14.02 0.09
CA LYS A 177 -1.26 13.77 1.40
C LYS A 177 -2.10 12.48 1.44
N GLY A 178 -2.79 12.14 0.34
CA GLY A 178 -3.59 10.91 0.25
C GLY A 178 -2.76 9.63 0.32
N VAL A 179 -1.49 9.68 -0.05
CA VAL A 179 -0.57 8.53 -0.01
C VAL A 179 0.32 8.56 1.25
N MET A 180 0.69 9.75 1.72
CA MET A 180 1.57 9.89 2.89
C MET A 180 0.90 9.54 4.22
N PHE A 181 -0.43 9.53 4.28
CA PHE A 181 -1.18 9.32 5.52
C PHE A 181 -1.68 7.88 5.63
N ASP A 182 -1.04 7.12 6.45
CA ASP A 182 -1.43 5.80 6.94
C ASP A 182 -1.98 5.90 8.37
N VAL A 183 -2.73 4.89 8.82
CA VAL A 183 -3.32 4.85 10.17
C VAL A 183 -2.80 3.67 10.93
N ASP A 184 -1.83 3.89 11.80
CA ASP A 184 -1.19 2.85 12.62
C ASP A 184 -1.38 3.04 14.12
N SER A 185 -1.63 4.25 14.56
CA SER A 185 -1.72 4.59 15.99
C SER A 185 -3.08 5.22 16.35
N PRO A 186 -3.45 5.24 17.66
CA PRO A 186 -4.61 5.99 18.13
C PRO A 186 -4.58 7.48 17.75
N ALA A 187 -3.39 8.07 17.64
CA ALA A 187 -3.23 9.45 17.19
C ALA A 187 -3.65 9.61 15.72
N ASP A 188 -3.26 8.66 14.86
CA ASP A 188 -3.65 8.68 13.44
C ASP A 188 -5.15 8.46 13.28
N LEU A 189 -5.73 7.57 14.10
CA LEU A 189 -7.18 7.34 14.10
C LEU A 189 -7.93 8.65 14.43
N ARG A 190 -7.49 9.42 15.45
CA ARG A 190 -8.06 10.73 15.78
C ARG A 190 -7.85 11.73 14.65
N ARG A 191 -6.70 11.74 13.99
CA ARG A 191 -6.44 12.60 12.81
C ARG A 191 -7.40 12.25 11.66
N LEU A 192 -7.62 10.95 11.40
CA LEU A 192 -8.59 10.51 10.40
C LEU A 192 -10.01 10.96 10.75
N ALA A 193 -10.44 10.77 12.01
CA ALA A 193 -11.75 11.21 12.50
C ALA A 193 -12.00 12.72 12.30
N ALA A 194 -10.96 13.53 12.44
CA ALA A 194 -11.04 14.99 12.24
C ALA A 194 -11.13 15.38 10.74
N THR A 195 -10.93 14.45 9.81
CA THR A 195 -11.09 14.74 8.37
C THR A 195 -12.57 14.82 7.98
N ARG A 196 -12.86 15.57 6.91
CA ARG A 196 -14.21 15.61 6.32
C ARG A 196 -14.42 14.55 5.22
N VAL A 197 -13.60 13.52 5.20
CA VAL A 197 -13.69 12.45 4.19
C VAL A 197 -14.85 11.53 4.56
N GLY A 198 -15.74 11.23 3.59
CA GLY A 198 -16.88 10.32 3.75
C GLY A 198 -16.54 8.87 3.38
N THR A 199 -15.41 8.34 3.87
CA THR A 199 -15.07 6.91 3.70
C THR A 199 -15.55 6.11 4.91
N GLU A 200 -15.84 4.81 4.71
CA GLU A 200 -16.23 3.90 5.79
C GLU A 200 -15.18 3.91 6.93
N ALA A 201 -13.90 3.92 6.59
CA ALA A 201 -12.81 4.01 7.57
C ALA A 201 -12.89 5.30 8.40
N ALA A 202 -13.21 6.45 7.79
CA ALA A 202 -13.36 7.71 8.51
C ALA A 202 -14.62 7.73 9.40
N GLU A 203 -15.67 7.04 9.01
CA GLU A 203 -16.89 6.88 9.82
C GLU A 203 -16.62 6.03 11.06
N ILE A 204 -15.93 4.90 10.90
CA ILE A 204 -15.47 4.06 12.04
C ILE A 204 -14.58 4.89 12.97
N ALA A 205 -13.64 5.66 12.42
CA ALA A 205 -12.76 6.51 13.21
C ALA A 205 -13.54 7.57 14.02
N ARG A 206 -14.54 8.23 13.42
CA ARG A 206 -15.38 9.22 14.12
C ARG A 206 -16.21 8.62 15.25
N GLY A 207 -16.70 7.40 15.08
CA GLY A 207 -17.43 6.69 16.12
C GLY A 207 -16.61 6.32 17.35
N ARG A 208 -15.27 6.45 17.26
CA ARG A 208 -14.31 6.06 18.33
C ARG A 208 -13.39 7.18 18.80
N ALA A 209 -13.46 8.35 18.20
CA ALA A 209 -12.63 9.52 18.52
C ALA A 209 -13.22 10.37 19.67
N VAL A 210 -13.94 9.72 20.61
CA VAL A 210 -14.47 10.37 21.82
C VAL A 210 -13.49 10.23 22.98
#